data_73a53d2b392d4cc5346fe9a000488872
#
_entry.id   73a53d2b392d4cc5346fe9a000488872
#
_cell.length_a   1.000
_cell.length_b   1.000
_cell.length_c   1.000
_cell.angle_alpha   90.00
_cell.angle_beta   90.00
_cell.angle_gamma   90.00
#
_symmetry.space_group_name_H-M   'P 1'
#
loop_
_entity.id
_entity.type
_entity.pdbx_description
1 polymer ?
#
loop_
_entity_poly.entity_id
_entity_poly.type
_entity_poly.pdbx_seq_one_letter_code
_entity_poly.pdbx_strand_id
1 'polypeptide(L)'
;MKGICRLAIIAVVSGAASAGAQQSGQASSRASSDIVVKTVALKHLSSQDAMTLLSPYVQTTGGGVHVVPGVRAVTIREVPKVFAEMEKVLATYDRSPATVTLNFQLIAAENTNIRDPAVAGLDSLMRGVLKFSGYRLLRTTVANASESGRVIQNLAGDQDTYTLRVIVNEIRADGADGSVHLNVSLEKDQFVTTPVGKTAVAGKELLSTGVSVPMGHTVVLGAAAADGANKAVILTVRPQLADGKR
;
A
#
# COMPACT_ATOMS: atom_id res chain seq x y z
N MET A 1 87.29 12.25 6.56
CA MET A 1 87.96 12.67 7.78
C MET A 1 87.28 12.03 8.98
N LYS A 2 87.96 11.20 9.65
CA LYS A 2 88.00 11.00 11.11
C LYS A 2 86.67 10.79 11.81
N GLY A 3 86.39 9.84 12.58
CA GLY A 3 87.17 8.74 13.16
C GLY A 3 86.48 8.23 14.39
N ILE A 4 86.66 6.94 14.62
CA ILE A 4 87.04 6.37 15.91
C ILE A 4 85.95 6.43 17.00
N CYS A 5 85.57 5.44 17.67
CA CYS A 5 86.08 4.23 18.25
C CYS A 5 85.30 3.90 19.53
N ARG A 6 84.99 2.63 19.74
CA ARG A 6 85.11 1.87 21.01
C ARG A 6 84.20 2.29 22.18
N LEU A 7 83.63 1.46 23.01
CA LEU A 7 84.14 0.27 23.71
C LEU A 7 82.95 -0.48 24.35
N ALA A 8 83.06 -1.76 24.42
CA ALA A 8 82.18 -2.68 25.16
C ALA A 8 82.35 -2.55 26.66
N ILE A 9 81.33 -2.79 27.45
CA ILE A 9 81.48 -3.33 28.81
C ILE A 9 80.33 -4.32 29.06
N ILE A 10 80.70 -5.55 29.33
CA ILE A 10 79.91 -6.65 29.86
C ILE A 10 79.75 -6.42 31.36
N ALA A 11 78.51 -6.52 31.87
CA ALA A 11 78.24 -6.80 33.26
C ALA A 11 77.08 -7.81 33.40
N VAL A 12 77.47 -9.00 33.77
CA VAL A 12 76.62 -10.06 34.28
C VAL A 12 76.27 -9.74 35.71
N VAL A 13 74.94 -9.68 36.03
CA VAL A 13 74.46 -9.83 37.42
C VAL A 13 73.25 -10.75 37.40
N SER A 14 73.49 -11.87 38.08
CA SER A 14 72.44 -12.87 38.42
C SER A 14 71.46 -12.35 39.47
N GLY A 15 70.21 -12.81 39.40
CA GLY A 15 69.47 -12.98 40.64
C GLY A 15 68.07 -12.45 40.69
N ALA A 16 67.25 -13.35 41.02
CA ALA A 16 65.94 -13.30 41.69
C ALA A 16 64.73 -13.63 40.87
N ALA A 17 64.31 -14.86 41.02
CA ALA A 17 62.97 -15.32 40.73
C ALA A 17 61.93 -14.52 41.52
N SER A 18 61.00 -13.83 40.79
CA SER A 18 59.76 -13.39 41.36
C SER A 18 58.62 -14.04 40.51
N ALA A 19 57.91 -14.94 41.16
CA ALA A 19 56.71 -15.53 40.71
C ALA A 19 55.67 -14.40 40.50
N GLY A 20 55.61 -13.87 39.28
CA GLY A 20 54.54 -12.97 38.83
C GLY A 20 53.37 -13.80 38.44
N ALA A 21 52.31 -13.66 39.19
CA ALA A 21 50.97 -14.24 38.90
C ALA A 21 50.59 -14.01 37.43
N GLN A 22 50.45 -15.06 36.68
CA GLN A 22 49.68 -15.07 35.42
C GLN A 22 48.24 -14.69 35.76
N GLN A 23 47.92 -13.41 35.67
CA GLN A 23 46.56 -12.99 35.43
C GLN A 23 46.19 -13.57 34.07
N SER A 24 45.62 -14.78 34.12
CA SER A 24 44.80 -15.30 33.05
C SER A 24 43.71 -14.26 32.81
N GLY A 25 43.96 -13.43 31.81
CA GLY A 25 42.87 -12.66 31.19
C GLY A 25 41.79 -13.65 30.83
N GLN A 26 40.77 -13.73 31.67
CA GLN A 26 39.49 -14.23 31.26
C GLN A 26 39.04 -13.32 30.12
N ALA A 27 39.48 -13.67 28.92
CA ALA A 27 38.74 -13.32 27.75
C ALA A 27 37.33 -13.85 28.03
N SER A 28 36.46 -12.96 28.47
CA SER A 28 35.03 -13.22 28.44
C SER A 28 34.76 -13.71 27.03
N SER A 29 34.68 -15.02 26.86
CA SER A 29 34.03 -15.63 25.73
C SER A 29 32.58 -15.11 25.82
N ARG A 30 32.33 -13.91 25.29
CA ARG A 30 31.00 -13.54 24.90
C ARG A 30 30.52 -14.71 24.07
N ALA A 31 29.62 -15.49 24.64
CA ALA A 31 28.98 -16.55 23.94
C ALA A 31 28.58 -15.95 22.59
N SER A 32 29.25 -16.39 21.56
CA SER A 32 28.81 -16.08 20.20
C SER A 32 27.45 -16.74 20.15
N SER A 33 26.42 -15.95 20.39
CA SER A 33 25.04 -16.43 20.25
C SER A 33 24.98 -17.00 18.85
N ASP A 34 24.73 -18.33 18.77
CA ASP A 34 24.75 -19.07 17.51
C ASP A 34 23.80 -18.39 16.53
N ILE A 35 24.38 -17.66 15.56
CA ILE A 35 23.61 -16.99 14.52
C ILE A 35 23.07 -18.08 13.61
N VAL A 36 21.76 -18.11 13.45
CA VAL A 36 21.09 -18.97 12.46
C VAL A 36 20.82 -18.18 11.20
N VAL A 37 20.92 -18.86 10.06
CA VAL A 37 20.56 -18.32 8.75
C VAL A 37 19.46 -19.20 8.19
N LYS A 38 18.29 -18.63 7.97
CA LYS A 38 17.15 -19.36 7.39
C LYS A 38 16.47 -18.52 6.33
N THR A 39 15.99 -19.20 5.29
CA THR A 39 15.15 -18.60 4.24
C THR A 39 13.70 -18.93 4.53
N VAL A 40 12.87 -17.89 4.61
CA VAL A 40 11.43 -17.99 4.86
C VAL A 40 10.71 -17.65 3.57
N ALA A 41 9.87 -18.57 3.07
CA ALA A 41 9.01 -18.34 1.93
C ALA A 41 7.80 -17.49 2.37
N LEU A 42 7.43 -16.52 1.53
CA LEU A 42 6.32 -15.61 1.75
C LEU A 42 5.13 -16.02 0.88
N LYS A 43 3.92 -15.92 1.43
CA LYS A 43 2.67 -16.27 0.73
C LYS A 43 2.08 -15.06 0.00
N HIS A 44 2.02 -13.93 0.67
CA HIS A 44 1.31 -12.73 0.22
C HIS A 44 2.19 -11.49 0.17
N LEU A 45 3.04 -11.27 1.18
CA LEU A 45 3.96 -10.14 1.20
C LEU A 45 4.96 -10.20 0.04
N SER A 46 5.34 -9.04 -0.47
CA SER A 46 6.52 -8.95 -1.32
C SER A 46 7.79 -9.13 -0.47
N SER A 47 8.86 -9.63 -1.08
CA SER A 47 10.15 -9.79 -0.38
C SER A 47 10.70 -8.46 0.11
N GLN A 48 10.42 -7.36 -0.60
CA GLN A 48 10.83 -6.01 -0.23
C GLN A 48 10.05 -5.50 0.99
N ASP A 49 8.73 -5.71 1.02
CA ASP A 49 7.88 -5.32 2.16
C ASP A 49 8.26 -6.11 3.42
N ALA A 50 8.49 -7.42 3.26
CA ALA A 50 8.94 -8.26 4.35
C ALA A 50 10.31 -7.82 4.90
N MET A 51 11.25 -7.43 4.04
CA MET A 51 12.54 -6.88 4.46
C MET A 51 12.35 -5.56 5.23
N THR A 52 11.52 -4.66 4.74
CA THR A 52 11.22 -3.38 5.40
C THR A 52 10.57 -3.60 6.76
N LEU A 53 9.61 -4.53 6.84
CA LEU A 53 8.90 -4.90 8.07
C LEU A 53 9.84 -5.48 9.13
N LEU A 54 10.80 -6.32 8.72
CA LEU A 54 11.70 -7.04 9.64
C LEU A 54 12.96 -6.27 10.00
N SER A 55 13.38 -5.29 9.20
CA SER A 55 14.61 -4.50 9.44
C SER A 55 14.72 -3.92 10.85
N PRO A 56 13.66 -3.38 11.48
CA PRO A 56 13.73 -2.85 12.84
C PRO A 56 14.00 -3.91 13.91
N TYR A 57 13.80 -5.19 13.61
CA TYR A 57 14.04 -6.30 14.55
C TYR A 57 15.47 -6.84 14.50
N VAL A 58 16.29 -6.40 13.56
CA VAL A 58 17.72 -6.79 13.48
C VAL A 58 18.46 -6.20 14.67
N GLN A 59 18.94 -7.05 15.58
CA GLN A 59 19.60 -6.63 16.82
C GLN A 59 21.05 -7.11 16.91
N THR A 60 21.41 -8.15 16.20
CA THR A 60 22.72 -8.78 16.31
C THR A 60 23.73 -8.13 15.37
N THR A 61 24.95 -7.88 15.84
CA THR A 61 26.04 -7.45 14.98
C THR A 61 26.32 -8.52 13.92
N GLY A 62 26.14 -8.15 12.64
CA GLY A 62 26.19 -9.09 11.51
C GLY A 62 24.88 -9.84 11.25
N GLY A 63 23.81 -9.54 12.01
CA GLY A 63 22.45 -9.92 11.67
C GLY A 63 21.94 -9.18 10.42
N GLY A 64 20.87 -9.65 9.83
CA GLY A 64 20.27 -9.00 8.68
C GLY A 64 19.13 -9.76 8.05
N VAL A 65 18.37 -9.04 7.23
CA VAL A 65 17.31 -9.57 6.38
C VAL A 65 17.67 -9.26 4.92
N HIS A 66 17.65 -10.27 4.09
CA HIS A 66 18.04 -10.16 2.68
C HIS A 66 16.92 -10.68 1.77
N VAL A 67 16.63 -9.92 0.72
CA VAL A 67 15.72 -10.37 -0.33
C VAL A 67 16.38 -11.43 -1.19
N VAL A 68 15.65 -12.51 -1.49
CA VAL A 68 16.11 -13.53 -2.44
C VAL A 68 15.59 -13.16 -3.83
N PRO A 69 16.47 -12.80 -4.77
CA PRO A 69 16.05 -12.41 -6.13
C PRO A 69 15.28 -13.52 -6.84
N GLY A 70 14.21 -13.15 -7.54
CA GLY A 70 13.44 -14.07 -8.39
C GLY A 70 12.48 -15.00 -7.64
N VAL A 71 12.48 -14.99 -6.32
CA VAL A 71 11.54 -15.78 -5.51
C VAL A 71 10.91 -14.91 -4.42
N ARG A 72 9.71 -15.30 -4.02
CA ARG A 72 9.00 -14.62 -2.92
C ARG A 72 9.50 -15.22 -1.59
N ALA A 73 10.67 -14.79 -1.15
CA ALA A 73 11.29 -15.26 0.07
C ALA A 73 12.27 -14.20 0.63
N VAL A 74 12.54 -14.28 1.92
CA VAL A 74 13.58 -13.51 2.59
C VAL A 74 14.52 -14.44 3.36
N THR A 75 15.81 -14.15 3.34
CA THR A 75 16.80 -14.83 4.17
C THR A 75 17.06 -13.98 5.41
N ILE A 76 16.84 -14.56 6.57
CA ILE A 76 17.04 -13.93 7.87
C ILE A 76 18.30 -14.54 8.50
N ARG A 77 19.19 -13.68 8.94
CA ARG A 77 20.40 -14.03 9.70
C ARG A 77 20.33 -13.37 11.06
N GLU A 78 20.01 -14.15 12.11
CA GLU A 78 19.84 -13.64 13.47
C GLU A 78 19.99 -14.74 14.52
N VAL A 79 20.08 -14.33 15.78
CA VAL A 79 20.07 -15.30 16.90
C VAL A 79 18.68 -15.96 17.01
N PRO A 80 18.58 -17.20 17.49
CA PRO A 80 17.34 -17.98 17.50
C PRO A 80 16.16 -17.26 18.13
N LYS A 81 16.38 -16.51 19.20
CA LYS A 81 15.32 -15.75 19.90
C LYS A 81 14.71 -14.67 19.00
N VAL A 82 15.57 -13.84 18.38
CA VAL A 82 15.13 -12.76 17.48
C VAL A 82 14.51 -13.33 16.23
N PHE A 83 15.08 -14.42 15.68
CA PHE A 83 14.49 -15.12 14.54
C PHE A 83 13.05 -15.57 14.84
N ALA A 84 12.79 -16.16 16.00
CA ALA A 84 11.45 -16.60 16.39
C ALA A 84 10.46 -15.41 16.54
N GLU A 85 10.92 -14.25 16.96
CA GLU A 85 10.13 -13.02 16.98
C GLU A 85 9.79 -12.55 15.56
N MET A 86 10.77 -12.55 14.65
CA MET A 86 10.57 -12.20 13.24
C MET A 86 9.61 -13.16 12.54
N GLU A 87 9.67 -14.46 12.82
CA GLU A 87 8.69 -15.44 12.30
C GLU A 87 7.26 -15.12 12.75
N LYS A 88 7.04 -14.73 14.01
CA LYS A 88 5.72 -14.31 14.51
C LYS A 88 5.22 -13.06 13.79
N VAL A 89 6.10 -12.09 13.55
CA VAL A 89 5.77 -10.88 12.80
C VAL A 89 5.33 -11.26 11.38
N LEU A 90 6.11 -12.10 10.68
CA LEU A 90 5.74 -12.59 9.36
C LEU A 90 4.40 -13.33 9.37
N ALA A 91 4.18 -14.23 10.33
CA ALA A 91 2.92 -14.97 10.44
C ALA A 91 1.70 -14.04 10.64
N THR A 92 1.90 -12.88 11.28
CA THR A 92 0.85 -11.88 11.48
C THR A 92 0.55 -11.08 10.22
N TYR A 93 1.57 -10.69 9.47
CA TYR A 93 1.44 -9.76 8.34
C TYR A 93 1.44 -10.43 6.96
N ASP A 94 1.99 -11.65 6.82
CA ASP A 94 1.98 -12.40 5.55
C ASP A 94 0.64 -13.13 5.33
N ARG A 95 -0.42 -12.35 5.31
CA ARG A 95 -1.80 -12.80 5.08
C ARG A 95 -2.36 -12.27 3.78
N SER A 96 -3.38 -12.94 3.25
CA SER A 96 -4.06 -12.47 2.05
C SER A 96 -4.59 -11.05 2.24
N PRO A 97 -4.28 -10.13 1.34
CA PRO A 97 -4.82 -8.79 1.42
C PRO A 97 -6.35 -8.84 1.33
N ALA A 98 -7.02 -7.98 2.08
CA ALA A 98 -8.46 -7.82 1.97
C ALA A 98 -8.81 -7.37 0.54
N THR A 99 -9.91 -7.88 0.02
CA THR A 99 -10.44 -7.50 -1.29
C THR A 99 -11.82 -6.91 -1.09
N VAL A 100 -12.10 -5.84 -1.82
CA VAL A 100 -13.38 -5.16 -1.80
C VAL A 100 -14.00 -5.19 -3.20
N THR A 101 -15.31 -5.44 -3.24
CA THR A 101 -16.16 -5.24 -4.43
C THR A 101 -16.75 -3.84 -4.34
N LEU A 102 -16.46 -3.01 -5.32
CA LEU A 102 -16.92 -1.63 -5.45
C LEU A 102 -18.03 -1.57 -6.50
N ASN A 103 -19.25 -1.24 -6.09
CA ASN A 103 -20.36 -1.00 -7.00
C ASN A 103 -20.51 0.50 -7.22
N PHE A 104 -20.24 0.95 -8.44
CA PHE A 104 -20.40 2.34 -8.85
C PHE A 104 -21.67 2.52 -9.65
N GLN A 105 -22.36 3.66 -9.46
CA GLN A 105 -23.44 4.10 -10.30
C GLN A 105 -23.16 5.50 -10.81
N LEU A 106 -23.26 5.65 -12.13
CA LEU A 106 -23.19 6.92 -12.83
C LEU A 106 -24.64 7.33 -13.14
N ILE A 107 -25.02 8.50 -12.64
CA ILE A 107 -26.41 8.99 -12.67
C ILE A 107 -26.45 10.35 -13.34
N ALA A 108 -27.32 10.52 -14.33
CA ALA A 108 -27.65 11.85 -14.86
C ALA A 108 -28.69 12.51 -13.97
N ALA A 109 -28.44 13.77 -13.62
CA ALA A 109 -29.38 14.64 -12.93
C ALA A 109 -29.79 15.78 -13.85
N GLU A 110 -31.09 15.98 -14.03
CA GLU A 110 -31.65 16.99 -14.90
C GLU A 110 -32.91 17.60 -14.28
N ASN A 111 -33.30 18.81 -14.71
CA ASN A 111 -34.56 19.42 -14.30
C ASN A 111 -35.73 18.91 -15.17
N THR A 112 -35.93 17.59 -15.08
CA THR A 112 -37.05 16.90 -15.77
C THR A 112 -37.85 16.14 -14.71
N ASN A 113 -39.08 15.75 -15.06
CA ASN A 113 -39.91 14.93 -14.15
C ASN A 113 -39.64 13.43 -14.27
N ILE A 114 -38.52 13.05 -14.89
CA ILE A 114 -38.15 11.64 -15.07
C ILE A 114 -37.56 11.11 -13.77
N ARG A 115 -38.18 10.06 -13.24
CA ARG A 115 -37.70 9.33 -12.08
C ARG A 115 -37.46 7.89 -12.48
N ASP A 116 -36.17 7.53 -12.51
CA ASP A 116 -35.78 6.16 -12.79
C ASP A 116 -35.95 5.30 -11.53
N PRO A 117 -36.74 4.22 -11.58
CA PRO A 117 -36.89 3.30 -10.44
C PRO A 117 -35.55 2.72 -9.95
N ALA A 118 -34.56 2.58 -10.84
CA ALA A 118 -33.25 2.05 -10.50
C ALA A 118 -32.45 2.92 -9.49
N VAL A 119 -32.80 4.21 -9.40
CA VAL A 119 -32.17 5.15 -8.45
C VAL A 119 -33.11 5.63 -7.36
N ALA A 120 -34.33 5.07 -7.27
CA ALA A 120 -35.34 5.48 -6.29
C ALA A 120 -34.84 5.39 -4.83
N GLY A 121 -34.00 4.39 -4.52
CA GLY A 121 -33.38 4.26 -3.18
C GLY A 121 -32.37 5.35 -2.84
N LEU A 122 -31.86 6.09 -3.82
CA LEU A 122 -30.91 7.20 -3.62
C LEU A 122 -31.57 8.58 -3.65
N ASP A 123 -32.87 8.62 -4.01
CA ASP A 123 -33.62 9.85 -4.22
C ASP A 123 -33.62 10.74 -2.96
N SER A 124 -33.74 10.16 -1.77
CA SER A 124 -33.69 10.88 -0.50
C SER A 124 -32.30 11.46 -0.19
N LEU A 125 -31.25 10.73 -0.53
CA LEU A 125 -29.85 11.18 -0.34
C LEU A 125 -29.53 12.32 -1.30
N MET A 126 -29.99 12.23 -2.55
CA MET A 126 -29.70 13.21 -3.60
C MET A 126 -30.50 14.51 -3.43
N ARG A 127 -31.78 14.44 -3.04
CA ARG A 127 -32.63 15.63 -2.88
C ARG A 127 -32.21 16.55 -1.73
N GLY A 128 -31.59 15.99 -0.71
CA GLY A 128 -31.05 16.81 0.41
C GLY A 128 -29.85 17.67 0.02
N VAL A 129 -29.14 17.29 -1.04
CA VAL A 129 -27.87 17.90 -1.43
C VAL A 129 -27.97 18.58 -2.79
N LEU A 130 -28.75 18.04 -3.73
CA LEU A 130 -28.79 18.46 -5.13
C LEU A 130 -30.18 19.00 -5.51
N LYS A 131 -30.18 20.13 -6.24
CA LYS A 131 -31.42 20.85 -6.66
C LYS A 131 -31.95 20.39 -8.03
N PHE A 132 -31.91 19.09 -8.31
CA PHE A 132 -32.47 18.55 -9.55
C PHE A 132 -33.82 17.86 -9.27
N SER A 133 -34.73 17.89 -10.24
CA SER A 133 -36.08 17.29 -10.11
C SER A 133 -36.14 15.87 -10.69
N GLY A 134 -35.21 15.48 -11.55
CA GLY A 134 -35.17 14.16 -12.19
C GLY A 134 -33.78 13.53 -12.11
N TYR A 135 -33.77 12.22 -11.94
CA TYR A 135 -32.55 11.41 -11.87
C TYR A 135 -32.71 10.17 -12.73
N ARG A 136 -31.71 9.82 -13.51
CA ARG A 136 -31.68 8.66 -14.38
C ARG A 136 -30.36 7.94 -14.30
N LEU A 137 -30.40 6.62 -14.14
CA LEU A 137 -29.21 5.78 -14.16
C LEU A 137 -28.60 5.73 -15.56
N LEU A 138 -27.36 6.17 -15.72
CA LEU A 138 -26.63 6.03 -16.97
C LEU A 138 -25.94 4.68 -17.05
N ARG A 139 -25.24 4.30 -15.98
CA ARG A 139 -24.46 3.06 -15.95
C ARG A 139 -24.26 2.57 -14.53
N THR A 140 -24.24 1.26 -14.38
CA THR A 140 -23.70 0.58 -13.21
C THR A 140 -22.45 -0.16 -13.60
N THR A 141 -21.44 -0.12 -12.77
CA THR A 141 -20.22 -0.90 -12.96
C THR A 141 -19.72 -1.47 -11.64
N VAL A 142 -19.07 -2.62 -11.73
CA VAL A 142 -18.53 -3.35 -10.58
C VAL A 142 -17.02 -3.55 -10.78
N ALA A 143 -16.27 -3.30 -9.75
CA ALA A 143 -14.83 -3.54 -9.73
C ALA A 143 -14.44 -4.28 -8.45
N ASN A 144 -13.49 -5.20 -8.57
CA ASN A 144 -12.84 -5.83 -7.43
C ASN A 144 -11.43 -5.29 -7.31
N ALA A 145 -11.05 -4.90 -6.11
CA ALA A 145 -9.71 -4.42 -5.84
C ALA A 145 -9.25 -4.84 -4.44
N SER A 146 -7.97 -5.09 -4.30
CA SER A 146 -7.28 -5.23 -3.02
C SER A 146 -6.71 -3.88 -2.57
N GLU A 147 -6.20 -3.84 -1.38
CA GLU A 147 -5.46 -2.70 -0.85
C GLU A 147 -4.30 -2.31 -1.79
N SER A 148 -4.07 -1.02 -1.96
CA SER A 148 -3.15 -0.43 -2.95
C SER A 148 -3.50 -0.75 -4.43
N GLY A 149 -4.66 -1.36 -4.67
CA GLY A 149 -5.14 -1.71 -6.01
C GLY A 149 -5.62 -0.49 -6.79
N ARG A 150 -5.45 -0.55 -8.12
CA ARG A 150 -5.94 0.46 -9.05
C ARG A 150 -6.92 -0.15 -10.03
N VAL A 151 -8.02 0.55 -10.26
CA VAL A 151 -9.04 0.19 -11.25
C VAL A 151 -9.21 1.34 -12.23
N ILE A 152 -9.28 1.04 -13.52
CA ILE A 152 -9.62 2.01 -14.58
C ILE A 152 -10.72 1.37 -15.42
N GLN A 153 -11.83 2.08 -15.59
CA GLN A 153 -12.97 1.61 -16.38
C GLN A 153 -13.52 2.72 -17.28
N ASN A 154 -13.85 2.36 -18.51
CA ASN A 154 -14.53 3.25 -19.43
C ASN A 154 -16.02 2.98 -19.36
N LEU A 155 -16.79 4.02 -19.08
CA LEU A 155 -18.23 3.97 -18.88
C LEU A 155 -18.90 4.72 -20.03
N ALA A 156 -19.71 4.01 -20.83
CA ALA A 156 -20.52 4.65 -21.84
C ALA A 156 -21.77 5.26 -21.18
N GLY A 157 -21.96 6.55 -21.33
CA GLY A 157 -23.22 7.25 -21.08
C GLY A 157 -24.10 7.24 -22.34
N ASP A 158 -25.08 8.17 -22.44
CA ASP A 158 -25.97 8.24 -23.60
C ASP A 158 -25.26 8.74 -24.87
N GLN A 159 -24.50 9.82 -24.76
CA GLN A 159 -23.75 10.46 -25.85
C GLN A 159 -22.29 10.67 -25.52
N ASP A 160 -21.90 10.44 -24.27
CA ASP A 160 -20.59 10.69 -23.73
C ASP A 160 -19.94 9.41 -23.23
N THR A 161 -18.63 9.37 -23.25
CA THR A 161 -17.85 8.34 -22.61
C THR A 161 -17.12 8.95 -21.40
N TYR A 162 -17.05 8.18 -20.33
CA TYR A 162 -16.41 8.59 -19.09
C TYR A 162 -15.34 7.59 -18.70
N THR A 163 -14.22 8.08 -18.21
CA THR A 163 -13.16 7.26 -17.62
C THR A 163 -13.22 7.39 -16.11
N LEU A 164 -13.53 6.29 -15.43
CA LEU A 164 -13.50 6.15 -13.99
C LEU A 164 -12.14 5.57 -13.57
N ARG A 165 -11.41 6.29 -12.70
CA ARG A 165 -10.16 5.82 -12.09
C ARG A 165 -10.37 5.70 -10.59
N VAL A 166 -9.97 4.59 -10.02
CA VAL A 166 -10.10 4.33 -8.58
C VAL A 166 -8.78 3.79 -8.06
N ILE A 167 -8.33 4.30 -6.94
CA ILE A 167 -7.22 3.76 -6.16
C ILE A 167 -7.78 3.41 -4.78
N VAL A 168 -7.62 2.16 -4.39
CA VAL A 168 -7.96 1.69 -3.05
C VAL A 168 -6.73 1.88 -2.17
N ASN A 169 -6.76 2.82 -1.24
CA ASN A 169 -5.61 3.11 -0.38
C ASN A 169 -5.56 2.18 0.82
N GLU A 170 -6.69 1.97 1.50
CA GLU A 170 -6.78 1.19 2.72
C GLU A 170 -8.12 0.47 2.80
N ILE A 171 -8.12 -0.76 3.29
CA ILE A 171 -9.32 -1.54 3.58
C ILE A 171 -9.30 -1.93 5.05
N ARG A 172 -10.22 -1.37 5.83
CA ARG A 172 -10.48 -1.79 7.20
C ARG A 172 -11.63 -2.78 7.22
N ALA A 173 -11.32 -4.02 7.55
CA ALA A 173 -12.28 -5.12 7.54
C ALA A 173 -12.80 -5.44 8.96
N ASP A 174 -13.17 -4.44 9.73
CA ASP A 174 -13.56 -4.56 11.14
C ASP A 174 -15.05 -4.93 11.31
N GLY A 175 -15.51 -5.96 10.60
CA GLY A 175 -16.89 -6.42 10.68
C GLY A 175 -17.89 -5.37 10.18
N ALA A 176 -18.89 -5.01 11.01
CA ALA A 176 -19.93 -4.03 10.64
C ALA A 176 -19.39 -2.59 10.53
N ASP A 177 -18.29 -2.27 11.20
CA ASP A 177 -17.68 -0.93 11.20
C ASP A 177 -16.57 -0.80 10.14
N GLY A 178 -16.46 -1.78 9.26
CA GLY A 178 -15.48 -1.77 8.19
C GLY A 178 -15.65 -0.57 7.25
N SER A 179 -14.53 -0.10 6.70
CA SER A 179 -14.51 1.00 5.73
C SER A 179 -13.43 0.81 4.68
N VAL A 180 -13.60 1.48 3.55
CA VAL A 180 -12.57 1.56 2.51
C VAL A 180 -12.21 3.01 2.23
N HIS A 181 -10.92 3.30 2.16
CA HIS A 181 -10.42 4.60 1.75
C HIS A 181 -10.08 4.57 0.25
N LEU A 182 -10.74 5.43 -0.52
CA LEU A 182 -10.66 5.48 -1.97
C LEU A 182 -10.20 6.86 -2.45
N ASN A 183 -9.35 6.88 -3.45
CA ASN A 183 -9.19 8.04 -4.32
C ASN A 183 -9.90 7.74 -5.63
N VAL A 184 -10.86 8.58 -6.00
CA VAL A 184 -11.73 8.39 -7.17
C VAL A 184 -11.65 9.61 -8.04
N SER A 185 -11.41 9.42 -9.34
CA SER A 185 -11.56 10.46 -10.34
C SER A 185 -12.47 10.00 -11.47
N LEU A 186 -13.28 10.92 -11.97
CA LEU A 186 -14.16 10.76 -13.11
C LEU A 186 -13.78 11.79 -14.17
N GLU A 187 -13.45 11.33 -15.35
CA GLU A 187 -13.12 12.17 -16.51
C GLU A 187 -14.19 11.95 -17.59
N LYS A 188 -14.58 13.02 -18.29
CA LYS A 188 -15.39 12.93 -19.52
C LYS A 188 -14.46 12.97 -20.71
N ASP A 189 -14.55 12.01 -21.61
CA ASP A 189 -13.76 11.97 -22.83
C ASP A 189 -14.24 13.03 -23.80
N GLN A 190 -13.32 13.82 -24.32
CA GLN A 190 -13.58 14.85 -25.31
C GLN A 190 -12.67 14.63 -26.52
N PHE A 191 -13.23 14.79 -27.72
CA PHE A 191 -12.44 14.81 -28.93
C PHE A 191 -11.85 16.21 -29.12
N VAL A 192 -10.52 16.30 -29.08
CA VAL A 192 -9.80 17.55 -29.31
C VAL A 192 -9.00 17.44 -30.62
N THR A 193 -9.07 18.47 -31.44
CA THR A 193 -8.23 18.56 -32.64
C THR A 193 -6.87 19.14 -32.23
N THR A 194 -5.81 18.37 -32.43
CA THR A 194 -4.44 18.82 -32.15
C THR A 194 -4.01 19.88 -33.19
N PRO A 195 -3.00 20.71 -32.88
CA PRO A 195 -2.47 21.69 -33.82
C PRO A 195 -1.99 21.11 -35.18
N VAL A 196 -1.74 19.81 -35.22
CA VAL A 196 -1.31 19.07 -36.42
C VAL A 196 -2.51 18.47 -37.19
N GLY A 197 -3.75 18.84 -36.82
CA GLY A 197 -4.97 18.38 -37.48
C GLY A 197 -5.40 16.94 -37.16
N LYS A 198 -4.78 16.28 -36.17
CA LYS A 198 -5.17 14.94 -35.73
C LYS A 198 -6.20 15.06 -34.60
N THR A 199 -7.24 14.24 -34.65
CA THR A 199 -8.20 14.10 -33.53
C THR A 199 -7.57 13.23 -32.46
N ALA A 200 -7.53 13.72 -31.24
CA ALA A 200 -7.11 12.98 -30.05
C ALA A 200 -8.24 13.00 -29.01
N VAL A 201 -8.30 11.96 -28.19
CA VAL A 201 -9.18 11.93 -27.02
C VAL A 201 -8.46 12.56 -25.85
N ALA A 202 -9.05 13.59 -25.25
CA ALA A 202 -8.59 14.21 -24.02
C ALA A 202 -9.63 14.04 -22.93
N GLY A 203 -9.22 13.65 -21.73
CA GLY A 203 -10.10 13.59 -20.56
C GLY A 203 -10.30 14.99 -19.97
N LYS A 204 -11.55 15.39 -19.77
CA LYS A 204 -11.91 16.53 -18.92
C LYS A 204 -12.26 16.02 -17.54
N GLU A 205 -11.47 16.33 -16.53
CA GLU A 205 -11.79 15.97 -15.15
C GLU A 205 -13.11 16.62 -14.72
N LEU A 206 -14.05 15.80 -14.28
CA LEU A 206 -15.33 16.22 -13.74
C LEU A 206 -15.33 16.19 -12.21
N LEU A 207 -14.68 15.19 -11.64
CA LEU A 207 -14.63 14.93 -10.21
C LEU A 207 -13.30 14.30 -9.85
N SER A 208 -12.71 14.76 -8.74
CA SER A 208 -11.59 14.10 -8.10
C SER A 208 -11.76 14.21 -6.59
N THR A 209 -11.78 13.09 -5.87
CA THR A 209 -12.05 13.08 -4.44
C THR A 209 -11.37 11.91 -3.73
N GLY A 210 -10.91 12.18 -2.50
CA GLY A 210 -10.49 11.15 -1.54
C GLY A 210 -11.57 10.99 -0.47
N VAL A 211 -12.02 9.77 -0.23
CA VAL A 211 -13.14 9.49 0.67
C VAL A 211 -12.98 8.17 1.41
N SER A 212 -13.41 8.14 2.68
CA SER A 212 -13.61 6.89 3.41
C SER A 212 -15.09 6.52 3.38
N VAL A 213 -15.39 5.33 2.87
CA VAL A 213 -16.75 4.84 2.68
C VAL A 213 -16.99 3.63 3.59
N PRO A 214 -18.02 3.65 4.45
CA PRO A 214 -18.39 2.49 5.25
C PRO A 214 -18.82 1.32 4.38
N MET A 215 -18.46 0.10 4.76
CA MET A 215 -18.85 -1.11 4.05
C MET A 215 -20.39 -1.27 4.01
N GLY A 216 -20.89 -1.70 2.85
CA GLY A 216 -22.33 -1.91 2.63
C GLY A 216 -23.16 -0.64 2.45
N HIS A 217 -22.61 0.55 2.68
CA HIS A 217 -23.33 1.82 2.52
C HIS A 217 -23.09 2.45 1.15
N THR A 218 -24.12 3.05 0.59
CA THR A 218 -23.99 3.83 -0.64
C THR A 218 -23.69 5.28 -0.29
N VAL A 219 -22.62 5.83 -0.87
CA VAL A 219 -22.21 7.22 -0.69
C VAL A 219 -22.17 7.94 -2.02
N VAL A 220 -22.68 9.18 -2.05
CA VAL A 220 -22.53 10.08 -3.19
C VAL A 220 -21.14 10.72 -3.12
N LEU A 221 -20.32 10.44 -4.11
CA LEU A 221 -18.95 10.96 -4.16
C LEU A 221 -18.90 12.41 -4.61
N GLY A 222 -19.82 12.81 -5.47
CA GLY A 222 -19.92 14.16 -5.96
C GLY A 222 -20.87 14.29 -7.14
N ALA A 223 -21.13 15.52 -7.51
CA ALA A 223 -21.88 15.89 -8.70
C ALA A 223 -21.09 16.94 -9.48
N ALA A 224 -20.95 16.74 -10.78
CA ALA A 224 -20.30 17.68 -11.68
C ALA A 224 -21.26 18.17 -12.76
N ALA A 225 -21.21 19.47 -13.08
CA ALA A 225 -21.95 20.01 -14.21
C ALA A 225 -21.47 19.30 -15.50
N ALA A 226 -22.43 18.71 -16.24
CA ALA A 226 -22.12 18.05 -17.50
C ALA A 226 -22.04 19.09 -18.62
N ASP A 227 -23.17 19.39 -19.28
CA ASP A 227 -23.22 20.37 -20.35
C ASP A 227 -24.31 21.43 -20.04
N GLY A 228 -23.87 22.57 -19.46
CA GLY A 228 -24.77 23.67 -19.08
C GLY A 228 -25.30 23.56 -17.64
N ALA A 229 -26.03 24.61 -17.21
CA ALA A 229 -26.45 24.82 -15.81
C ALA A 229 -27.53 23.84 -15.31
N ASN A 230 -28.16 23.08 -16.23
CA ASN A 230 -29.35 22.25 -15.94
C ASN A 230 -29.09 20.75 -15.96
N LYS A 231 -27.83 20.34 -16.15
CA LYS A 231 -27.45 18.93 -16.20
C LYS A 231 -26.22 18.66 -15.33
N ALA A 232 -26.26 17.59 -14.59
CA ALA A 232 -25.09 17.13 -13.82
C ALA A 232 -24.95 15.60 -13.93
N VAL A 233 -23.72 15.15 -13.74
CA VAL A 233 -23.40 13.74 -13.56
C VAL A 233 -23.04 13.52 -12.11
N ILE A 234 -23.68 12.53 -11.51
CA ILE A 234 -23.47 12.13 -10.12
C ILE A 234 -22.80 10.77 -10.13
N LEU A 235 -21.78 10.63 -9.30
CA LEU A 235 -21.12 9.35 -9.07
C LEU A 235 -21.39 8.89 -7.64
N THR A 236 -21.87 7.64 -7.50
CA THR A 236 -22.02 6.98 -6.21
C THR A 236 -21.16 5.74 -6.13
N VAL A 237 -20.83 5.31 -4.92
CA VAL A 237 -20.11 4.06 -4.66
C VAL A 237 -20.74 3.34 -3.47
N ARG A 238 -20.77 2.01 -3.57
CA ARG A 238 -21.12 1.09 -2.48
C ARG A 238 -20.07 0.01 -2.39
N PRO A 239 -19.18 0.04 -1.38
CA PRO A 239 -18.21 -1.01 -1.15
C PRO A 239 -18.83 -2.20 -0.40
N GLN A 240 -18.37 -3.40 -0.73
CA GLN A 240 -18.69 -4.64 -0.03
C GLN A 240 -17.41 -5.46 0.10
N LEU A 241 -17.19 -6.11 1.24
CA LEU A 241 -16.10 -7.09 1.32
C LEU A 241 -16.37 -8.18 0.27
N ALA A 242 -15.40 -8.47 -0.56
CA ALA A 242 -15.50 -9.63 -1.41
C ALA A 242 -15.47 -10.87 -0.50
N ASP A 243 -16.48 -11.72 -0.60
CA ASP A 243 -16.53 -12.98 0.11
C ASP A 243 -15.33 -13.85 -0.29
N GLY A 244 -14.23 -13.67 0.41
CA GLY A 244 -13.14 -14.63 0.39
C GLY A 244 -13.69 -15.91 1.01
N LYS A 245 -13.89 -16.95 0.22
CA LYS A 245 -14.07 -18.30 0.78
C LYS A 245 -12.93 -18.53 1.76
N ARG A 246 -13.28 -18.55 3.05
CA ARG A 246 -12.40 -18.99 4.13
C ARG A 246 -12.12 -20.47 3.98
#